data_8891910d26ec4340bd614e424b3db39d
#
_entry.id   8891910d26ec4340bd614e424b3db39d
#
_cell.length_a   1.000
_cell.length_b   1.000
_cell.length_c   1.000
_cell.angle_alpha   90.00
_cell.angle_beta   90.00
_cell.angle_gamma   90.00
#
_symmetry.space_group_name_H-M   'P 1'
#
loop_
_entity.id
_entity.type
_entity.pdbx_description
1 polymer ?
#
loop_
_entity_poly.entity_id
_entity_poly.type
_entity_poly.pdbx_seq_one_letter_code
_entity_poly.pdbx_strand_id
1 'polypeptide(L)'
;MSEIIRKAGAEGAPAIVRRVMAQEVPVLSAFLARHAETSMFLRESLLSGIDGGPEPKNARFWWVGEGAVALSTAGFLSVQLPSATPADLVALRAALAGERVFGIAGEAGQVAALLPALELGAPRFNGAEPLCRLQLSDLRVPEGDAVLRRPLTGDLDWLGRWRQSYEAELHGAAELEAVTRHISALMAQDRLRILMQGGVPVAITAFNARLPAPAQMVQVGGVYTPTAYRGRGYARLAVALHLAEARGQGAETAILFASGPPALRAYQAIGFRQVGAYRLTLFPEARAVPVLPRTLADTAAQSGRSTDPGASVAPCPSLRKETP
;
A
#
# COMPACT_ATOMS: atom_id res chain seq x y z
N MET A 1 -20.32 27.40 -32.37
CA MET A 1 -19.88 28.18 -31.20
C MET A 1 -19.85 27.35 -29.91
N SER A 2 -19.63 26.04 -30.00
CA SER A 2 -19.63 25.10 -28.85
C SER A 2 -18.34 24.29 -28.67
N GLU A 3 -17.30 24.53 -29.46
CA GLU A 3 -16.04 23.75 -29.42
C GLU A 3 -14.81 24.52 -28.89
N ILE A 4 -14.96 25.81 -28.65
CA ILE A 4 -13.88 26.69 -28.16
C ILE A 4 -13.82 26.79 -26.62
N ILE A 5 -14.87 26.32 -25.91
CA ILE A 5 -14.97 26.44 -24.44
C ILE A 5 -14.35 25.23 -23.69
N ARG A 6 -13.94 24.15 -24.40
CA ARG A 6 -13.37 22.95 -23.75
C ARG A 6 -11.85 22.90 -23.64
N LYS A 7 -11.11 23.92 -24.09
CA LYS A 7 -9.64 23.91 -24.11
C LYS A 7 -8.95 24.93 -23.20
N ALA A 8 -9.68 25.63 -22.35
CA ALA A 8 -9.13 26.67 -21.45
C ALA A 8 -9.34 26.32 -19.95
N GLY A 9 -9.11 25.07 -19.55
CA GLY A 9 -9.37 24.62 -18.17
C GLY A 9 -8.37 23.65 -17.56
N ALA A 10 -7.12 23.58 -18.04
CA ALA A 10 -6.15 22.59 -17.55
C ALA A 10 -4.75 23.13 -17.20
N GLU A 11 -4.53 24.42 -17.22
CA GLU A 11 -3.24 24.99 -16.80
C GLU A 11 -3.47 25.96 -15.63
N GLY A 12 -3.15 25.51 -14.39
CA GLY A 12 -2.91 26.44 -13.29
C GLY A 12 -3.73 26.33 -12.01
N ALA A 13 -4.60 25.33 -11.81
CA ALA A 13 -5.11 25.11 -10.46
C ALA A 13 -3.97 24.59 -9.55
N PRO A 14 -3.75 25.18 -8.34
CA PRO A 14 -2.70 24.71 -7.45
C PRO A 14 -2.97 23.24 -7.09
N ALA A 15 -1.91 22.41 -7.13
CA ALA A 15 -1.98 21.02 -6.71
C ALA A 15 -2.43 20.96 -5.24
N ILE A 16 -3.60 20.39 -4.99
CA ILE A 16 -4.17 20.33 -3.64
C ILE A 16 -3.85 18.96 -3.04
N VAL A 17 -2.93 18.95 -2.05
CA VAL A 17 -2.71 17.80 -1.20
C VAL A 17 -3.13 18.15 0.22
N ARG A 18 -4.06 17.39 0.78
CA ARG A 18 -4.61 17.63 2.12
C ARG A 18 -5.01 16.34 2.81
N ARG A 19 -5.04 16.37 4.13
CA ARG A 19 -5.56 15.24 4.93
C ARG A 19 -7.03 14.99 4.60
N VAL A 20 -7.40 13.72 4.55
CA VAL A 20 -8.80 13.29 4.48
C VAL A 20 -9.47 13.59 5.83
N MET A 21 -10.65 14.17 5.79
CA MET A 21 -11.46 14.47 6.98
C MET A 21 -12.50 13.37 7.21
N ALA A 22 -12.94 13.20 8.47
CA ALA A 22 -13.86 12.12 8.85
C ALA A 22 -15.17 12.12 8.03
N GLN A 23 -15.73 13.28 7.74
CA GLN A 23 -16.94 13.41 6.92
C GLN A 23 -16.75 13.02 5.45
N GLU A 24 -15.51 12.88 4.97
CA GLU A 24 -15.19 12.51 3.59
C GLU A 24 -14.98 10.99 3.41
N VAL A 25 -14.97 10.21 4.50
CA VAL A 25 -14.79 8.74 4.45
C VAL A 25 -15.75 8.07 3.45
N PRO A 26 -17.04 8.42 3.36
CA PRO A 26 -17.94 7.84 2.36
C PRO A 26 -17.51 8.16 0.91
N VAL A 27 -17.05 9.38 0.65
CA VAL A 27 -16.56 9.80 -0.68
C VAL A 27 -15.27 9.06 -1.03
N LEU A 28 -14.32 8.96 -0.09
CA LEU A 28 -13.09 8.20 -0.26
C LEU A 28 -13.39 6.70 -0.51
N SER A 29 -14.29 6.11 0.26
CA SER A 29 -14.70 4.71 0.07
C SER A 29 -15.29 4.47 -1.32
N ALA A 30 -16.17 5.36 -1.78
CA ALA A 30 -16.75 5.29 -3.12
C ALA A 30 -15.70 5.48 -4.23
N PHE A 31 -14.74 6.40 -4.05
CA PHE A 31 -13.61 6.57 -4.96
C PHE A 31 -12.77 5.29 -5.06
N LEU A 32 -12.34 4.75 -3.92
CA LEU A 32 -11.53 3.53 -3.88
C LEU A 32 -12.27 2.31 -4.44
N ALA A 33 -13.59 2.25 -4.28
CA ALA A 33 -14.41 1.15 -4.83
C ALA A 33 -14.43 1.13 -6.36
N ARG A 34 -14.31 2.28 -7.04
CA ARG A 34 -14.16 2.36 -8.51
C ARG A 34 -12.83 1.78 -9.01
N HIS A 35 -11.85 1.67 -8.12
CA HIS A 35 -10.51 1.14 -8.39
C HIS A 35 -10.25 -0.13 -7.55
N ALA A 36 -11.24 -1.02 -7.48
CA ALA A 36 -11.30 -2.10 -6.51
C ALA A 36 -10.04 -2.98 -6.49
N GLU A 37 -9.49 -3.30 -7.66
CA GLU A 37 -8.36 -4.21 -7.81
C GLU A 37 -7.03 -3.59 -7.36
N THR A 38 -6.86 -2.28 -7.59
CA THR A 38 -5.60 -1.56 -7.30
C THR A 38 -5.60 -0.87 -5.94
N SER A 39 -6.79 -0.68 -5.33
CA SER A 39 -6.96 0.01 -4.04
C SER A 39 -7.21 -0.92 -2.85
N MET A 40 -7.05 -2.23 -3.01
CA MET A 40 -7.41 -3.24 -2.00
C MET A 40 -6.81 -2.94 -0.61
N PHE A 41 -5.54 -2.59 -0.54
CA PHE A 41 -4.87 -2.28 0.74
C PHE A 41 -5.31 -0.94 1.33
N LEU A 42 -5.55 0.07 0.49
CA LEU A 42 -6.15 1.34 0.92
C LEU A 42 -7.53 1.11 1.56
N ARG A 43 -8.35 0.29 0.91
CA ARG A 43 -9.71 -0.03 1.38
C ARG A 43 -9.67 -0.82 2.69
N GLU A 44 -8.73 -1.76 2.84
CA GLU A 44 -8.57 -2.50 4.10
C GLU A 44 -8.10 -1.58 5.23
N SER A 45 -7.11 -0.72 4.98
CA SER A 45 -6.66 0.26 5.98
C SER A 45 -7.78 1.23 6.38
N LEU A 46 -8.66 1.60 5.44
CA LEU A 46 -9.80 2.48 5.71
C LEU A 46 -10.81 1.87 6.69
N LEU A 47 -10.91 0.53 6.80
CA LEU A 47 -11.76 -0.13 7.80
C LEU A 47 -11.34 0.19 9.24
N SER A 48 -10.09 0.57 9.46
CA SER A 48 -9.54 0.95 10.76
C SER A 48 -9.57 2.47 11.00
N GLY A 49 -10.18 3.25 10.10
CA GLY A 49 -10.24 4.71 10.16
C GLY A 49 -9.15 5.41 9.35
N ILE A 50 -9.05 6.75 9.50
CA ILE A 50 -8.21 7.63 8.67
C ILE A 50 -7.12 8.36 9.46
N ASP A 51 -7.09 8.24 10.76
CA ASP A 51 -6.23 9.05 11.64
C ASP A 51 -4.94 8.34 12.09
N GLY A 52 -4.71 7.12 11.57
CA GLY A 52 -3.64 6.26 12.03
C GLY A 52 -4.06 5.46 13.26
N GLY A 53 -3.09 4.99 14.03
CA GLY A 53 -3.29 4.18 15.23
C GLY A 53 -2.11 3.26 15.48
N PRO A 54 -2.13 2.44 16.55
CA PRO A 54 -0.99 1.61 16.95
C PRO A 54 -0.79 0.39 16.04
N GLU A 55 -1.84 -0.10 15.40
CA GLU A 55 -1.77 -1.31 14.59
C GLU A 55 -1.05 -1.07 13.25
N PRO A 56 -0.29 -2.05 12.73
CA PRO A 56 0.51 -1.90 11.52
C PRO A 56 -0.25 -1.43 10.29
N LYS A 57 -1.54 -1.79 10.16
CA LYS A 57 -2.41 -1.42 9.04
C LYS A 57 -3.19 -0.13 9.26
N ASN A 58 -3.19 0.43 10.47
CA ASN A 58 -3.77 1.75 10.69
C ASN A 58 -3.03 2.77 9.81
N ALA A 59 -3.74 3.68 9.18
CA ALA A 59 -3.16 4.59 8.22
C ALA A 59 -3.73 6.00 8.30
N ARG A 60 -2.91 6.96 7.92
CA ARG A 60 -3.33 8.35 7.68
C ARG A 60 -3.52 8.53 6.19
N PHE A 61 -4.59 9.23 5.79
CA PHE A 61 -4.99 9.37 4.40
C PHE A 61 -4.87 10.82 3.92
N TRP A 62 -4.50 11.01 2.65
CA TRP A 62 -4.46 12.29 1.96
C TRP A 62 -5.19 12.20 0.62
N TRP A 63 -5.92 13.23 0.29
CA TRP A 63 -6.32 13.52 -1.07
C TRP A 63 -5.14 14.12 -1.83
N VAL A 64 -4.98 13.74 -3.10
CA VAL A 64 -3.95 14.22 -4.02
C VAL A 64 -4.62 14.48 -5.37
N GLY A 65 -5.02 15.72 -5.64
CA GLY A 65 -5.90 16.00 -6.77
C GLY A 65 -7.17 15.15 -6.71
N GLU A 66 -7.41 14.36 -7.75
CA GLU A 66 -8.53 13.40 -7.81
C GLU A 66 -8.18 12.00 -7.28
N GLY A 67 -6.98 11.82 -6.76
CA GLY A 67 -6.47 10.57 -6.21
C GLY A 67 -6.39 10.56 -4.70
N ALA A 68 -5.96 9.45 -4.12
CA ALA A 68 -5.74 9.30 -2.69
C ALA A 68 -4.51 8.44 -2.38
N VAL A 69 -3.86 8.73 -1.27
CA VAL A 69 -2.79 7.91 -0.71
C VAL A 69 -3.03 7.65 0.76
N ALA A 70 -2.46 6.55 1.27
CA ALA A 70 -2.44 6.24 2.70
C ALA A 70 -1.05 5.82 3.12
N LEU A 71 -0.56 6.41 4.22
CA LEU A 71 0.67 5.98 4.89
C LEU A 71 0.30 5.23 6.18
N SER A 72 0.61 3.94 6.20
CA SER A 72 0.34 3.08 7.34
C SER A 72 1.37 3.28 8.46
N THR A 73 1.01 2.88 9.67
CA THR A 73 1.91 2.89 10.85
C THR A 73 3.15 2.00 10.62
N ALA A 74 3.03 0.94 9.80
CA ALA A 74 4.17 0.13 9.38
C ALA A 74 5.08 0.82 8.32
N GLY A 75 4.75 2.06 7.89
CA GLY A 75 5.53 2.81 6.90
C GLY A 75 5.24 2.44 5.44
N PHE A 76 4.13 1.75 5.15
CA PHE A 76 3.72 1.50 3.76
C PHE A 76 2.87 2.65 3.22
N LEU A 77 3.33 3.25 2.12
CA LEU A 77 2.61 4.23 1.33
C LEU A 77 1.84 3.51 0.22
N SER A 78 0.54 3.32 0.42
CA SER A 78 -0.37 2.78 -0.59
C SER A 78 -0.96 3.91 -1.42
N VAL A 79 -1.00 3.76 -2.75
CA VAL A 79 -1.40 4.83 -3.65
C VAL A 79 -2.50 4.41 -4.62
N GLN A 80 -3.43 5.36 -4.88
CA GLN A 80 -4.41 5.33 -5.95
C GLN A 80 -4.46 6.71 -6.59
N LEU A 81 -3.66 6.92 -7.63
CA LEU A 81 -3.36 8.22 -8.26
C LEU A 81 -3.61 8.18 -9.78
N PRO A 82 -4.84 7.90 -10.25
CA PRO A 82 -5.11 7.63 -11.66
C PRO A 82 -4.84 8.82 -12.59
N SER A 83 -4.89 10.04 -12.07
CA SER A 83 -4.79 11.28 -12.86
C SER A 83 -3.75 12.26 -12.29
N ALA A 84 -2.84 11.80 -11.41
CA ALA A 84 -1.88 12.69 -10.77
C ALA A 84 -0.93 13.34 -11.77
N THR A 85 -0.82 14.65 -11.70
CA THR A 85 0.12 15.45 -12.48
C THR A 85 1.49 15.51 -11.78
N PRO A 86 2.57 15.91 -12.47
CA PRO A 86 3.86 16.17 -11.81
C PRO A 86 3.77 17.18 -10.65
N ALA A 87 2.90 18.20 -10.76
CA ALA A 87 2.66 19.16 -9.68
C ALA A 87 2.02 18.51 -8.45
N ASP A 88 1.07 17.57 -8.64
CA ASP A 88 0.47 16.80 -7.54
C ASP A 88 1.51 15.95 -6.81
N LEU A 89 2.47 15.35 -7.54
CA LEU A 89 3.52 14.53 -6.95
C LEU A 89 4.50 15.37 -6.13
N VAL A 90 4.86 16.57 -6.60
CA VAL A 90 5.68 17.53 -5.85
C VAL A 90 4.95 17.99 -4.57
N ALA A 91 3.67 18.32 -4.69
CA ALA A 91 2.84 18.71 -3.54
C ALA A 91 2.68 17.56 -2.53
N LEU A 92 2.53 16.32 -3.01
CA LEU A 92 2.48 15.12 -2.16
C LEU A 92 3.81 14.93 -1.40
N ARG A 93 4.96 15.09 -2.07
CA ARG A 93 6.26 15.05 -1.40
C ARG A 93 6.34 16.07 -0.26
N ALA A 94 5.90 17.32 -0.51
CA ALA A 94 5.89 18.37 0.51
C ALA A 94 4.98 18.00 1.69
N ALA A 95 3.80 17.43 1.43
CA ALA A 95 2.86 17.00 2.46
C ALA A 95 3.36 15.81 3.29
N LEU A 96 4.22 14.97 2.71
CA LEU A 96 4.84 13.81 3.38
C LEU A 96 6.23 14.12 3.95
N ALA A 97 6.71 15.39 3.88
CA ALA A 97 8.04 15.75 4.35
C ALA A 97 8.27 15.32 5.81
N GLY A 98 9.37 14.62 6.08
CA GLY A 98 9.71 14.04 7.39
C GLY A 98 9.04 12.71 7.72
N GLU A 99 8.00 12.29 6.98
CA GLU A 99 7.38 10.98 7.17
C GLU A 99 8.34 9.86 6.78
N ARG A 100 8.24 8.74 7.49
CA ARG A 100 9.09 7.58 7.24
C ARG A 100 8.36 6.56 6.36
N VAL A 101 8.93 6.25 5.19
CA VAL A 101 8.39 5.29 4.22
C VAL A 101 9.32 4.07 4.15
N PHE A 102 8.78 2.89 4.46
CA PHE A 102 9.45 1.59 4.31
C PHE A 102 9.19 0.96 2.94
N GLY A 103 7.97 1.18 2.40
CA GLY A 103 7.59 0.64 1.11
C GLY A 103 6.50 1.46 0.43
N ILE A 104 6.39 1.31 -0.89
CA ILE A 104 5.35 1.94 -1.71
C ILE A 104 4.65 0.85 -2.49
N ALA A 105 3.31 0.88 -2.52
CA ALA A 105 2.51 -0.12 -3.21
C ALA A 105 1.32 0.52 -3.92
N GLY A 106 1.03 0.06 -5.16
CA GLY A 106 -0.06 0.58 -5.97
C GLY A 106 -0.04 0.04 -7.41
N GLU A 107 -0.89 0.58 -8.26
CA GLU A 107 -0.83 0.30 -9.69
C GLU A 107 0.57 0.66 -10.23
N ALA A 108 1.10 -0.17 -11.14
CA ALA A 108 2.52 -0.15 -11.48
C ALA A 108 2.99 1.20 -12.09
N GLY A 109 2.17 1.82 -12.93
CA GLY A 109 2.47 3.11 -13.56
C GLY A 109 2.43 4.26 -12.56
N GLN A 110 1.47 4.26 -11.65
CA GLN A 110 1.32 5.29 -10.63
C GLN A 110 2.51 5.30 -9.66
N VAL A 111 2.94 4.11 -9.19
CA VAL A 111 4.12 3.99 -8.32
C VAL A 111 5.40 4.36 -9.07
N ALA A 112 5.53 3.97 -10.35
CA ALA A 112 6.68 4.32 -11.17
C ALA A 112 6.82 5.85 -11.37
N ALA A 113 5.70 6.56 -11.52
CA ALA A 113 5.68 8.02 -11.61
C ALA A 113 6.00 8.71 -10.27
N LEU A 114 5.50 8.15 -9.16
CA LEU A 114 5.68 8.73 -7.83
C LEU A 114 7.10 8.55 -7.28
N LEU A 115 7.72 7.40 -7.52
CA LEU A 115 8.99 7.00 -6.89
C LEU A 115 10.12 8.03 -7.05
N PRO A 116 10.37 8.59 -8.27
CA PRO A 116 11.38 9.64 -8.44
C PRO A 116 11.06 10.93 -7.66
N ALA A 117 9.77 11.29 -7.57
CA ALA A 117 9.34 12.53 -6.91
C ALA A 117 9.58 12.52 -5.40
N LEU A 118 9.58 11.34 -4.75
CA LEU A 118 9.80 11.21 -3.31
C LEU A 118 11.28 11.24 -2.89
N GLU A 119 12.23 11.05 -3.81
CA GLU A 119 13.68 11.08 -3.57
C GLU A 119 14.14 10.20 -2.37
N LEU A 120 13.57 9.03 -2.21
CA LEU A 120 13.86 8.11 -1.09
C LEU A 120 15.15 7.29 -1.27
N GLY A 121 15.89 7.50 -2.35
CA GLY A 121 17.10 6.75 -2.68
C GLY A 121 16.79 5.37 -3.29
N ALA A 122 17.83 4.53 -3.40
CA ALA A 122 17.71 3.22 -4.03
C ALA A 122 16.89 2.24 -3.18
N PRO A 123 15.85 1.60 -3.75
CA PRO A 123 15.11 0.53 -3.08
C PRO A 123 15.92 -0.78 -3.09
N ARG A 124 15.70 -1.65 -2.08
CA ARG A 124 16.23 -3.02 -2.07
C ARG A 124 15.43 -3.96 -2.98
N PHE A 125 14.16 -3.64 -3.21
CA PHE A 125 13.26 -4.35 -4.12
C PHE A 125 12.36 -3.34 -4.83
N ASN A 126 12.17 -3.52 -6.14
CA ASN A 126 11.29 -2.70 -6.97
C ASN A 126 10.73 -3.56 -8.11
N GLY A 127 9.67 -4.30 -7.83
CA GLY A 127 9.06 -5.25 -8.74
C GLY A 127 7.65 -4.87 -9.15
N ALA A 128 7.33 -5.02 -10.44
CA ALA A 128 5.96 -4.96 -10.93
C ALA A 128 5.51 -6.37 -11.32
N GLU A 129 4.39 -6.81 -10.74
CA GLU A 129 3.84 -8.14 -10.96
C GLU A 129 2.49 -8.06 -11.68
N PRO A 130 2.14 -9.03 -12.54
CA PRO A 130 0.80 -9.15 -13.09
C PRO A 130 -0.25 -9.13 -12.00
N LEU A 131 -1.14 -8.14 -12.02
CA LEU A 131 -2.35 -8.09 -11.21
C LEU A 131 -3.41 -8.95 -11.87
N CYS A 132 -3.87 -9.96 -11.16
CA CYS A 132 -4.87 -10.89 -11.63
C CYS A 132 -6.15 -10.83 -10.79
N ARG A 133 -7.31 -10.99 -11.45
CA ARG A 133 -8.63 -11.00 -10.84
C ARG A 133 -9.37 -12.30 -11.20
N LEU A 134 -10.18 -12.77 -10.26
CA LEU A 134 -11.11 -13.89 -10.43
C LEU A 134 -12.46 -13.53 -9.79
N GLN A 135 -13.56 -13.69 -10.53
CA GLN A 135 -14.89 -13.85 -9.93
C GLN A 135 -14.97 -15.27 -9.36
N LEU A 136 -15.33 -15.40 -8.09
CA LEU A 136 -15.31 -16.70 -7.43
C LEU A 136 -16.41 -17.65 -7.92
N SER A 137 -17.42 -17.15 -8.63
CA SER A 137 -18.35 -17.97 -9.44
C SER A 137 -17.63 -18.77 -10.54
N ASP A 138 -16.53 -18.24 -11.08
CA ASP A 138 -15.76 -18.84 -12.18
C ASP A 138 -14.59 -19.69 -11.69
N LEU A 139 -14.45 -19.86 -10.36
CA LEU A 139 -13.37 -20.63 -9.75
C LEU A 139 -13.42 -22.09 -10.19
N ARG A 140 -12.30 -22.56 -10.71
CA ARG A 140 -12.05 -23.98 -11.05
C ARG A 140 -11.19 -24.60 -9.99
N VAL A 141 -11.76 -25.53 -9.22
CA VAL A 141 -11.01 -26.25 -8.20
C VAL A 141 -10.41 -27.51 -8.84
N PRO A 142 -9.07 -27.67 -8.87
CA PRO A 142 -8.44 -28.88 -9.38
C PRO A 142 -8.81 -30.11 -8.52
N GLU A 143 -8.91 -31.27 -9.14
CA GLU A 143 -9.02 -32.54 -8.42
C GLU A 143 -7.74 -32.85 -7.67
N GLY A 144 -7.83 -33.55 -6.54
CA GLY A 144 -6.71 -34.00 -5.73
C GLY A 144 -7.13 -34.44 -4.33
N ASP A 145 -6.30 -35.24 -3.70
CA ASP A 145 -6.53 -35.82 -2.35
C ASP A 145 -6.00 -34.93 -1.22
N ALA A 146 -5.31 -33.84 -1.56
CA ALA A 146 -4.79 -32.92 -0.56
C ALA A 146 -5.92 -32.08 0.05
N VAL A 147 -5.85 -31.85 1.36
CA VAL A 147 -6.86 -31.13 2.12
C VAL A 147 -6.27 -29.89 2.76
N LEU A 148 -7.07 -28.81 2.89
CA LEU A 148 -6.69 -27.65 3.67
C LEU A 148 -7.01 -27.86 5.14
N ARG A 149 -6.11 -27.36 5.99
CA ARG A 149 -6.40 -27.17 7.41
C ARG A 149 -5.99 -25.77 7.89
N ARG A 150 -6.58 -25.35 8.98
CA ARG A 150 -6.12 -24.21 9.76
C ARG A 150 -4.80 -24.53 10.44
N PRO A 151 -3.89 -23.54 10.59
CA PRO A 151 -2.71 -23.71 11.41
C PRO A 151 -3.08 -23.85 12.90
N LEU A 152 -2.28 -24.60 13.63
CA LEU A 152 -2.31 -24.71 15.08
C LEU A 152 -1.15 -23.92 15.69
N THR A 153 -1.21 -23.63 16.98
CA THR A 153 -0.12 -22.92 17.68
C THR A 153 1.23 -23.60 17.52
N GLY A 154 1.26 -24.95 17.52
CA GLY A 154 2.48 -25.72 17.29
C GLY A 154 3.06 -25.64 15.87
N ASP A 155 2.33 -25.05 14.91
CA ASP A 155 2.84 -24.87 13.54
C ASP A 155 3.66 -23.59 13.39
N LEU A 156 3.61 -22.67 14.34
CA LEU A 156 4.14 -21.31 14.20
C LEU A 156 5.63 -21.27 13.83
N ASP A 157 6.44 -22.12 14.45
CA ASP A 157 7.88 -22.17 14.22
C ASP A 157 8.27 -22.53 12.79
N TRP A 158 7.72 -23.59 12.24
CA TRP A 158 8.06 -24.00 10.88
C TRP A 158 7.36 -23.14 9.82
N LEU A 159 6.18 -22.59 10.12
CA LEU A 159 5.52 -21.59 9.28
C LEU A 159 6.36 -20.31 9.20
N GLY A 160 6.94 -19.87 10.31
CA GLY A 160 7.89 -18.74 10.34
C GLY A 160 9.10 -19.00 9.43
N ARG A 161 9.71 -20.19 9.50
CA ARG A 161 10.82 -20.57 8.60
C ARG A 161 10.39 -20.65 7.12
N TRP A 162 9.20 -21.16 6.82
CA TRP A 162 8.69 -21.15 5.44
C TRP A 162 8.44 -19.73 4.94
N ARG A 163 7.90 -18.86 5.78
CA ARG A 163 7.74 -17.46 5.42
C ARG A 163 9.08 -16.76 5.21
N GLN A 164 10.08 -17.04 6.03
CA GLN A 164 11.43 -16.51 5.84
C GLN A 164 12.04 -16.96 4.50
N SER A 165 11.89 -18.23 4.14
CA SER A 165 12.32 -18.74 2.83
C SER A 165 11.57 -18.07 1.68
N TYR A 166 10.26 -17.87 1.81
CA TYR A 166 9.45 -17.14 0.84
C TYR A 166 9.97 -15.70 0.62
N GLU A 167 10.23 -14.96 1.70
CA GLU A 167 10.75 -13.60 1.60
C GLU A 167 12.14 -13.57 0.96
N ALA A 168 13.02 -14.49 1.36
CA ALA A 168 14.37 -14.57 0.80
C ALA A 168 14.38 -14.82 -0.71
N GLU A 169 13.43 -15.63 -1.21
CA GLU A 169 13.32 -15.91 -2.64
C GLU A 169 12.74 -14.75 -3.46
N LEU A 170 11.84 -13.94 -2.88
CA LEU A 170 11.10 -12.91 -3.62
C LEU A 170 11.57 -11.48 -3.34
N HIS A 171 11.89 -11.17 -2.09
CA HIS A 171 12.08 -9.79 -1.65
C HIS A 171 13.43 -9.56 -0.96
N GLY A 172 14.24 -10.61 -0.80
CA GLY A 172 15.49 -10.58 -0.05
C GLY A 172 15.33 -11.01 1.41
N ALA A 173 16.43 -11.02 2.15
CA ALA A 173 16.46 -11.50 3.53
C ALA A 173 15.43 -10.80 4.44
N ALA A 174 14.83 -11.58 5.32
CA ALA A 174 13.89 -11.10 6.33
C ALA A 174 14.23 -11.71 7.70
N GLU A 175 14.05 -10.92 8.74
CA GLU A 175 14.27 -11.35 10.11
C GLU A 175 13.20 -12.36 10.55
N LEU A 176 13.63 -13.50 11.12
CA LEU A 176 12.72 -14.59 11.50
C LEU A 176 11.62 -14.11 12.47
N GLU A 177 11.98 -13.27 13.43
CA GLU A 177 11.03 -12.73 14.40
C GLU A 177 9.93 -11.88 13.72
N ALA A 178 10.31 -11.03 12.76
CA ALA A 178 9.36 -10.18 12.03
C ALA A 178 8.38 -11.01 11.19
N VAL A 179 8.87 -12.03 10.46
CA VAL A 179 8.01 -12.90 9.66
C VAL A 179 7.15 -13.82 10.52
N THR A 180 7.65 -14.25 11.70
CA THR A 180 6.88 -15.06 12.65
C THR A 180 5.72 -14.24 13.27
N ARG A 181 5.96 -12.97 13.63
CA ARG A 181 4.88 -12.07 14.05
C ARG A 181 3.81 -11.89 12.97
N HIS A 182 4.24 -11.75 11.71
CA HIS A 182 3.29 -11.64 10.57
C HIS A 182 2.45 -12.92 10.44
N ILE A 183 3.06 -14.11 10.49
CA ILE A 183 2.35 -15.40 10.47
C ILE A 183 1.37 -15.50 11.63
N SER A 184 1.80 -15.16 12.86
CA SER A 184 0.94 -15.15 14.04
C SER A 184 -0.31 -14.26 13.86
N ALA A 185 -0.13 -13.07 13.27
CA ALA A 185 -1.24 -12.16 12.95
C ALA A 185 -2.21 -12.76 11.91
N LEU A 186 -1.69 -13.43 10.86
CA LEU A 186 -2.53 -14.10 9.86
C LEU A 186 -3.30 -15.29 10.48
N MET A 187 -2.69 -16.02 11.40
CA MET A 187 -3.34 -17.12 12.13
C MET A 187 -4.48 -16.57 13.02
N ALA A 188 -4.21 -15.53 13.80
CA ALA A 188 -5.20 -14.90 14.67
C ALA A 188 -6.40 -14.33 13.92
N GLN A 189 -6.19 -13.87 12.67
CA GLN A 189 -7.24 -13.35 11.79
C GLN A 189 -7.91 -14.42 10.92
N ASP A 190 -7.59 -15.70 11.10
CA ASP A 190 -8.09 -16.83 10.29
C ASP A 190 -7.83 -16.68 8.78
N ARG A 191 -6.68 -16.11 8.40
CA ARG A 191 -6.32 -15.78 7.03
C ARG A 191 -5.30 -16.72 6.40
N LEU A 192 -4.78 -17.72 7.12
CA LEU A 192 -3.75 -18.65 6.67
C LEU A 192 -4.31 -20.07 6.61
N ARG A 193 -3.94 -20.80 5.56
CA ARG A 193 -4.25 -22.24 5.42
C ARG A 193 -3.00 -23.01 5.05
N ILE A 194 -2.96 -24.26 5.48
CA ILE A 194 -1.93 -25.24 5.18
C ILE A 194 -2.54 -26.33 4.31
N LEU A 195 -1.92 -26.60 3.17
CA LEU A 195 -2.28 -27.77 2.34
C LEU A 195 -1.53 -29.00 2.83
N MET A 196 -2.28 -30.05 3.15
CA MET A 196 -1.78 -31.34 3.63
C MET A 196 -1.94 -32.38 2.55
N GLN A 197 -0.89 -33.14 2.25
CA GLN A 197 -0.92 -34.31 1.38
C GLN A 197 -0.41 -35.52 2.14
N GLY A 198 -1.26 -36.56 2.33
CA GLY A 198 -0.88 -37.76 3.09
C GLY A 198 -0.38 -37.45 4.51
N GLY A 199 -0.97 -36.46 5.20
CA GLY A 199 -0.56 -36.04 6.54
C GLY A 199 0.66 -35.12 6.60
N VAL A 200 1.30 -34.77 5.45
CA VAL A 200 2.48 -33.92 5.37
C VAL A 200 2.09 -32.51 4.85
N PRO A 201 2.56 -31.41 5.47
CA PRO A 201 2.36 -30.09 4.94
C PRO A 201 3.18 -29.88 3.65
N VAL A 202 2.55 -29.46 2.55
CA VAL A 202 3.19 -29.33 1.23
C VAL A 202 3.09 -27.92 0.64
N ALA A 203 2.15 -27.10 1.10
CA ALA A 203 2.04 -25.68 0.69
C ALA A 203 1.29 -24.89 1.74
N ILE A 204 1.45 -23.57 1.67
CA ILE A 204 0.62 -22.60 2.42
C ILE A 204 0.02 -21.57 1.47
N THR A 205 -1.08 -20.96 1.89
CA THR A 205 -1.74 -19.86 1.21
C THR A 205 -2.36 -18.94 2.25
N ALA A 206 -2.35 -17.63 1.99
CA ALA A 206 -2.93 -16.66 2.91
C ALA A 206 -3.73 -15.57 2.17
N PHE A 207 -4.55 -14.85 2.90
CA PHE A 207 -5.15 -13.58 2.46
C PHE A 207 -4.43 -12.43 3.16
N ASN A 208 -3.64 -11.63 2.41
CA ASN A 208 -3.01 -10.43 2.96
C ASN A 208 -4.05 -9.34 3.26
N ALA A 209 -5.14 -9.30 2.47
CA ALA A 209 -6.26 -8.40 2.68
C ALA A 209 -7.60 -9.12 2.47
N ARG A 210 -8.60 -8.71 3.27
CA ARG A 210 -9.97 -9.21 3.19
C ARG A 210 -10.95 -8.08 3.48
N LEU A 211 -11.84 -7.83 2.52
CA LEU A 211 -12.90 -6.84 2.65
C LEU A 211 -14.25 -7.54 2.85
N PRO A 212 -15.01 -7.17 3.90
CA PRO A 212 -16.36 -7.67 4.10
C PRO A 212 -17.34 -7.08 3.08
N ALA A 213 -18.61 -7.40 3.22
CA ALA A 213 -19.67 -6.75 2.46
C ALA A 213 -19.61 -5.20 2.63
N PRO A 214 -19.95 -4.42 1.61
CA PRO A 214 -20.42 -4.83 0.28
C PRO A 214 -19.31 -5.21 -0.70
N ALA A 215 -18.04 -5.09 -0.32
CA ALA A 215 -16.90 -5.36 -1.22
C ALA A 215 -16.66 -6.85 -1.47
N GLN A 216 -16.84 -7.70 -0.46
CA GLN A 216 -16.75 -9.16 -0.51
C GLN A 216 -15.54 -9.68 -1.31
N MET A 217 -14.36 -9.11 -1.00
CA MET A 217 -13.14 -9.28 -1.79
C MET A 217 -11.98 -9.79 -0.95
N VAL A 218 -11.16 -10.69 -1.51
CA VAL A 218 -9.94 -11.19 -0.87
C VAL A 218 -8.72 -10.95 -1.76
N GLN A 219 -7.56 -10.67 -1.14
CA GLN A 219 -6.27 -10.63 -1.83
C GLN A 219 -5.44 -11.83 -1.37
N VAL A 220 -5.14 -12.73 -2.32
CA VAL A 220 -4.30 -13.90 -2.09
C VAL A 220 -2.83 -13.50 -2.11
N GLY A 221 -2.10 -13.90 -1.07
CA GLY A 221 -0.66 -13.70 -0.99
C GLY A 221 0.01 -14.70 -0.06
N GLY A 222 1.34 -14.61 0.06
CA GLY A 222 2.09 -15.54 0.91
C GLY A 222 1.95 -17.01 0.51
N VAL A 223 1.70 -17.29 -0.77
CA VAL A 223 1.61 -18.66 -1.28
C VAL A 223 3.02 -19.22 -1.40
N TYR A 224 3.30 -20.27 -0.64
CA TYR A 224 4.61 -20.91 -0.64
C TYR A 224 4.50 -22.42 -0.72
N THR A 225 5.34 -23.00 -1.56
CA THR A 225 5.57 -24.45 -1.67
C THR A 225 7.05 -24.69 -1.55
N PRO A 226 7.53 -25.42 -0.54
CA PRO A 226 8.93 -25.79 -0.40
C PRO A 226 9.46 -26.47 -1.67
N THR A 227 10.73 -26.24 -1.99
CA THR A 227 11.36 -26.70 -3.25
C THR A 227 11.13 -28.20 -3.52
N ALA A 228 11.19 -29.04 -2.48
CA ALA A 228 10.98 -30.49 -2.59
C ALA A 228 9.56 -30.88 -3.08
N TYR A 229 8.58 -29.97 -2.97
CA TYR A 229 7.18 -30.22 -3.33
C TYR A 229 6.73 -29.46 -4.58
N ARG A 230 7.61 -28.67 -5.22
CA ARG A 230 7.29 -27.87 -6.42
C ARG A 230 7.03 -28.76 -7.65
N GLY A 231 6.37 -28.18 -8.64
CA GLY A 231 6.03 -28.85 -9.89
C GLY A 231 4.84 -29.81 -9.83
N ARG A 232 4.26 -30.01 -8.64
CA ARG A 232 3.16 -30.97 -8.39
C ARG A 232 1.78 -30.31 -8.33
N GLY A 233 1.67 -29.00 -8.59
CA GLY A 233 0.39 -28.26 -8.58
C GLY A 233 -0.11 -27.86 -7.19
N TYR A 234 0.62 -28.08 -6.10
CA TYR A 234 0.17 -27.82 -4.74
C TYR A 234 -0.15 -26.34 -4.45
N ALA A 235 0.65 -25.39 -4.95
CA ALA A 235 0.34 -23.97 -4.81
C ALA A 235 -1.02 -23.62 -5.41
N ARG A 236 -1.29 -24.10 -6.63
CA ARG A 236 -2.56 -23.90 -7.34
C ARG A 236 -3.73 -24.52 -6.59
N LEU A 237 -3.58 -25.74 -6.11
CA LEU A 237 -4.61 -26.45 -5.35
C LEU A 237 -4.89 -25.76 -4.01
N ALA A 238 -3.84 -25.35 -3.28
CA ALA A 238 -3.98 -24.64 -2.02
C ALA A 238 -4.80 -23.35 -2.19
N VAL A 239 -4.46 -22.54 -3.21
CA VAL A 239 -5.18 -21.29 -3.52
C VAL A 239 -6.63 -21.58 -3.91
N ALA A 240 -6.88 -22.58 -4.78
CA ALA A 240 -8.23 -22.89 -5.23
C ALA A 240 -9.13 -23.36 -4.06
N LEU A 241 -8.63 -24.22 -3.19
CA LEU A 241 -9.39 -24.69 -2.02
C LEU A 241 -9.66 -23.55 -1.02
N HIS A 242 -8.65 -22.69 -0.76
CA HIS A 242 -8.83 -21.53 0.14
C HIS A 242 -9.84 -20.52 -0.40
N LEU A 243 -9.85 -20.30 -1.73
CA LEU A 243 -10.85 -19.47 -2.39
C LEU A 243 -12.25 -20.09 -2.38
N ALA A 244 -12.36 -21.42 -2.53
CA ALA A 244 -13.63 -22.13 -2.38
C ALA A 244 -14.20 -21.97 -0.96
N GLU A 245 -13.35 -22.05 0.06
CA GLU A 245 -13.74 -21.76 1.46
C GLU A 245 -14.18 -20.30 1.61
N ALA A 246 -13.41 -19.33 1.08
CA ALA A 246 -13.75 -17.91 1.14
C ALA A 246 -15.08 -17.61 0.42
N ARG A 247 -15.34 -18.26 -0.73
CA ARG A 247 -16.62 -18.15 -1.46
C ARG A 247 -17.78 -18.64 -0.60
N GLY A 248 -17.61 -19.77 0.11
CA GLY A 248 -18.61 -20.27 1.06
C GLY A 248 -18.87 -19.33 2.24
N GLN A 249 -17.92 -18.42 2.53
CA GLN A 249 -18.01 -17.37 3.55
C GLN A 249 -18.46 -16.01 2.97
N GLY A 250 -18.95 -15.96 1.73
CA GLY A 250 -19.52 -14.79 1.09
C GLY A 250 -18.53 -13.92 0.31
N ALA A 251 -17.28 -14.35 0.09
CA ALA A 251 -16.40 -13.64 -0.83
C ALA A 251 -16.86 -13.86 -2.28
N GLU A 252 -16.83 -12.79 -3.08
CA GLU A 252 -17.26 -12.81 -4.49
C GLU A 252 -16.10 -12.62 -5.47
N THR A 253 -15.09 -11.87 -5.07
CA THR A 253 -13.95 -11.54 -5.91
C THR A 253 -12.64 -11.86 -5.22
N ALA A 254 -11.69 -12.39 -5.97
CA ALA A 254 -10.30 -12.54 -5.54
C ALA A 254 -9.36 -11.78 -6.47
N ILE A 255 -8.30 -11.20 -5.89
CA ILE A 255 -7.14 -10.70 -6.62
C ILE A 255 -5.86 -11.34 -6.10
N LEU A 256 -4.83 -11.36 -6.93
CA LEU A 256 -3.47 -11.72 -6.57
C LEU A 256 -2.46 -11.02 -7.47
N PHE A 257 -1.22 -11.02 -7.03
CA PHE A 257 -0.05 -10.62 -7.81
C PHE A 257 0.77 -11.87 -8.11
N ALA A 258 1.07 -12.10 -9.40
CA ALA A 258 1.76 -13.32 -9.83
C ALA A 258 3.26 -13.05 -9.93
N SER A 259 4.07 -13.74 -9.10
CA SER A 259 5.52 -13.54 -8.98
C SER A 259 6.33 -14.06 -10.18
N GLY A 260 5.69 -14.30 -11.31
CA GLY A 260 6.36 -14.71 -12.56
C GLY A 260 5.52 -15.65 -13.43
N PRO A 261 6.04 -16.01 -14.63
CA PRO A 261 5.28 -16.78 -15.61
C PRO A 261 4.75 -18.14 -15.10
N PRO A 262 5.48 -18.92 -14.28
CA PRO A 262 4.94 -20.17 -13.75
C PRO A 262 3.74 -19.94 -12.81
N ALA A 263 3.82 -18.93 -11.93
CA ALA A 263 2.73 -18.57 -11.02
C ALA A 263 1.52 -18.06 -11.81
N LEU A 264 1.73 -17.19 -12.81
CA LEU A 264 0.67 -16.67 -13.66
C LEU A 264 -0.11 -17.82 -14.35
N ARG A 265 0.60 -18.77 -14.97
CA ARG A 265 -0.04 -19.94 -15.59
C ARG A 265 -0.82 -20.80 -14.58
N ALA A 266 -0.27 -21.00 -13.40
CA ALA A 266 -0.93 -21.78 -12.36
C ALA A 266 -2.25 -21.13 -11.92
N TYR A 267 -2.30 -19.81 -11.78
CA TYR A 267 -3.51 -19.10 -11.38
C TYR A 267 -4.51 -18.92 -12.52
N GLN A 268 -4.04 -18.74 -13.76
CA GLN A 268 -4.92 -18.76 -14.94
C GLN A 268 -5.67 -20.09 -15.08
N ALA A 269 -5.03 -21.20 -14.75
CA ALA A 269 -5.66 -22.52 -14.80
C ALA A 269 -6.87 -22.67 -13.85
N ILE A 270 -6.92 -21.89 -12.76
CA ILE A 270 -8.05 -21.88 -11.80
C ILE A 270 -9.03 -20.74 -12.04
N GLY A 271 -8.87 -19.96 -13.12
CA GLY A 271 -9.84 -18.98 -13.59
C GLY A 271 -9.39 -17.52 -13.47
N PHE A 272 -8.23 -17.22 -12.88
CA PHE A 272 -7.72 -15.85 -12.83
C PHE A 272 -7.43 -15.30 -14.22
N ARG A 273 -7.70 -13.99 -14.40
CA ARG A 273 -7.36 -13.23 -15.60
C ARG A 273 -6.50 -12.04 -15.20
N GLN A 274 -5.46 -11.76 -15.98
CA GLN A 274 -4.66 -10.56 -15.79
C GLN A 274 -5.48 -9.32 -16.15
N VAL A 275 -5.51 -8.34 -15.26
CA VAL A 275 -6.28 -7.08 -15.41
C VAL A 275 -5.38 -5.84 -15.33
N GLY A 276 -4.09 -6.00 -15.04
CA GLY A 276 -3.14 -4.91 -14.93
C GLY A 276 -1.80 -5.37 -14.38
N ALA A 277 -1.08 -4.45 -13.77
CA ALA A 277 0.14 -4.72 -13.02
C ALA A 277 0.14 -3.94 -11.70
N TYR A 278 0.69 -4.54 -10.68
CA TYR A 278 0.84 -3.94 -9.36
C TYR A 278 2.32 -3.87 -8.98
N ARG A 279 2.76 -2.75 -8.45
CA ARG A 279 4.16 -2.56 -8.07
C ARG A 279 4.29 -2.53 -6.56
N LEU A 280 5.29 -3.24 -6.08
CA LEU A 280 5.81 -3.16 -4.73
C LEU A 280 7.24 -2.63 -4.79
N THR A 281 7.51 -1.58 -4.03
CA THR A 281 8.86 -1.03 -3.83
C THR A 281 9.17 -1.11 -2.33
N LEU A 282 10.32 -1.69 -1.96
CA LEU A 282 10.75 -1.82 -0.57
C LEU A 282 12.12 -1.18 -0.40
N PHE A 283 12.31 -0.43 0.69
CA PHE A 283 13.60 0.12 1.07
C PHE A 283 14.29 -0.79 2.10
N PRO A 284 15.63 -0.74 2.21
CA PRO A 284 16.37 -1.52 3.23
C PRO A 284 15.92 -1.20 4.66
N GLU A 285 15.57 0.05 4.89
CA GLU A 285 15.03 0.59 6.12
C GLU A 285 14.00 1.69 5.80
N ALA A 286 13.20 2.11 6.77
CA ALA A 286 12.27 3.21 6.57
C ALA A 286 13.04 4.52 6.28
N ARG A 287 12.76 5.16 5.14
CA ARG A 287 13.39 6.39 4.65
C ARG A 287 12.52 7.59 4.96
N ALA A 288 13.13 8.65 5.49
CA ALA A 288 12.42 9.91 5.65
C ALA A 288 12.25 10.60 4.28
N VAL A 289 11.04 11.06 3.98
CA VAL A 289 10.80 11.91 2.80
C VAL A 289 11.53 13.23 3.00
N PRO A 290 12.43 13.64 2.08
CA PRO A 290 13.21 14.86 2.24
C PRO A 290 12.33 16.11 2.33
N VAL A 291 12.67 17.01 3.24
CA VAL A 291 12.07 18.35 3.29
C VAL A 291 12.57 19.17 2.12
N LEU A 292 11.66 19.76 1.35
CA LEU A 292 12.05 20.68 0.28
C LEU A 292 12.77 21.91 0.88
N PRO A 293 13.92 22.32 0.35
CA PRO A 293 14.55 23.56 0.78
C PRO A 293 13.57 24.73 0.59
N ARG A 294 13.45 25.61 1.60
CA ARG A 294 12.66 26.83 1.48
C ARG A 294 13.22 27.67 0.34
N THR A 295 12.42 27.99 -0.64
CA THR A 295 12.79 28.97 -1.67
C THR A 295 12.89 30.35 -1.02
N LEU A 296 13.81 31.20 -1.52
CA LEU A 296 13.97 32.59 -1.02
C LEU A 296 12.66 33.39 -1.09
N ALA A 297 11.74 33.02 -1.95
CA ALA A 297 10.39 33.60 -2.06
C ALA A 297 9.53 33.35 -0.80
N ASP A 298 9.64 32.18 -0.15
CA ASP A 298 8.88 31.86 1.06
C ASP A 298 9.41 32.62 2.29
N THR A 299 10.70 32.99 2.27
CA THR A 299 11.34 33.78 3.32
C THR A 299 10.91 35.24 3.24
N ALA A 300 10.72 35.79 2.03
CA ALA A 300 10.26 37.16 1.80
C ALA A 300 8.79 37.37 2.22
N ALA A 301 7.95 36.35 2.03
CA ALA A 301 6.52 36.45 2.42
C ALA A 301 6.30 36.46 3.94
N GLN A 302 7.24 35.91 4.73
CA GLN A 302 7.17 35.91 6.20
C GLN A 302 7.80 37.17 6.81
N SER A 303 8.80 37.79 6.17
CA SER A 303 9.41 39.04 6.61
C SER A 303 8.54 40.27 6.35
N GLY A 304 7.56 40.19 5.42
CA GLY A 304 6.63 41.27 5.09
C GLY A 304 5.43 41.44 6.03
N ARG A 305 5.27 40.60 7.07
CA ARG A 305 4.13 40.70 8.01
C ARG A 305 4.47 41.27 9.39
N SER A 306 5.68 41.80 9.60
CA SER A 306 6.06 42.48 10.85
C SER A 306 6.43 43.91 10.56
N THR A 307 5.44 44.74 10.19
CA THR A 307 5.51 46.20 10.37
C THR A 307 4.32 46.58 11.23
N ASP A 308 4.58 46.60 12.53
CA ASP A 308 3.71 47.21 13.52
C ASP A 308 3.91 48.73 13.42
N PRO A 309 2.89 49.56 13.07
CA PRO A 309 2.99 51.01 13.01
C PRO A 309 2.64 51.60 14.36
N GLY A 310 3.45 51.34 15.41
CA GLY A 310 3.12 51.79 16.75
C GLY A 310 4.29 52.02 17.72
N ALA A 311 5.47 52.40 17.25
CA ALA A 311 6.54 52.81 18.14
C ALA A 311 6.69 54.35 18.16
N SER A 312 6.10 54.97 19.19
CA SER A 312 6.28 56.35 19.60
C SER A 312 7.74 56.71 19.84
N VAL A 313 8.23 57.76 19.17
CA VAL A 313 9.57 58.31 19.34
C VAL A 313 9.63 59.10 20.67
N ALA A 314 10.42 58.62 21.63
CA ALA A 314 10.79 59.39 22.82
C ALA A 314 12.01 60.28 22.51
N PRO A 315 12.08 61.55 23.04
CA PRO A 315 13.12 62.50 22.68
C PRO A 315 14.45 62.20 23.40
N CYS A 316 15.55 62.45 22.67
CA CYS A 316 16.95 62.34 23.08
C CYS A 316 17.32 63.31 24.20
N PRO A 317 18.03 62.93 25.30
CA PRO A 317 18.59 63.87 26.26
C PRO A 317 19.94 64.43 25.79
N SER A 318 20.06 65.74 25.93
CA SER A 318 21.19 66.61 25.60
C SER A 318 22.48 66.24 26.33
N LEU A 319 23.58 66.25 25.61
CA LEU A 319 24.96 66.22 26.07
C LEU A 319 25.27 67.48 26.90
N ARG A 320 25.70 67.28 28.15
CA ARG A 320 26.44 68.35 28.91
C ARG A 320 27.92 68.12 28.67
N LYS A 321 28.58 69.24 28.27
CA LYS A 321 30.04 69.39 28.25
C LYS A 321 30.52 69.57 29.64
N GLU A 322 31.59 68.93 30.04
CA GLU A 322 32.48 69.37 31.08
C GLU A 322 33.94 69.23 30.59
N THR A 323 34.62 70.39 30.68
CA THR A 323 36.03 70.64 30.69
C THR A 323 36.30 71.56 31.90
N PRO A 324 37.50 71.63 32.48
CA PRO A 324 38.83 71.14 32.05
C PRO A 324 39.40 69.97 32.82
#